data_a3a01cde5532cb2a98cf3a99b156a266
#
_entry.id   a3a01cde5532cb2a98cf3a99b156a266
#
_cell.length_a   1.000
_cell.length_b   1.000
_cell.length_c   1.000
_cell.angle_alpha   90.00
_cell.angle_beta   90.00
_cell.angle_gamma   90.00
#
_symmetry.space_group_name_H-M   'P 1'
#
loop_
_entity.id
_entity.type
_entity.pdbx_description
1 polymer ?
#
loop_
_entity_poly.entity_id
_entity_poly.type
_entity_poly.pdbx_seq_one_letter_code
_entity_poly.pdbx_strand_id
1 'polypeptide(L)'
;MTATPRHRTPLGRLTSTLLGGAMGALLLAPFGLAQAEDDTVRFGTPQWPGATVKSEVARQLLDTLGYRTSLREASSSIILEGMASGDLDVNMALWRPSQSGMLDPRLAAGELVEVVKNIDGARFQLAVPEYVWDAGVHSMADLAEHAERFGRTFYGIEPGNVGNELMQNAIDDGTYGLDDWRVAASSETGMMSQVESDIRNEQWVAFLGWEPHWMNVDFDIRYLEDPENLWGDASSVSTVVASDFAERHPNVIAFLDNMVVPIAVQDQWVYAYSREDQPLEAVAATWIQSHPERVNAWLEGVTTADGETRAQDAYQASR
;
A
#
# COMPACT_ATOMS: atom_id res chain seq x y z
N MET A 1 -3.66 72.22 25.76
CA MET A 1 -3.56 72.78 27.15
C MET A 1 -2.70 71.81 27.89
N THR A 2 -1.52 72.32 28.17
CA THR A 2 -0.66 72.30 29.37
C THR A 2 -0.02 70.96 29.69
N ALA A 3 1.23 70.79 29.43
CA ALA A 3 2.48 71.39 29.92
C ALA A 3 3.15 70.51 30.98
N THR A 4 4.37 70.08 30.61
CA THR A 4 5.51 69.55 31.40
C THR A 4 5.73 70.13 32.80
N PRO A 5 6.61 69.54 33.68
CA PRO A 5 8.05 69.70 33.47
C PRO A 5 9.00 68.60 34.00
N ARG A 6 10.22 68.72 33.50
CA ARG A 6 11.49 68.06 33.79
C ARG A 6 11.97 68.23 35.24
N HIS A 7 12.77 67.26 35.76
CA HIS A 7 13.88 67.62 36.68
C HIS A 7 15.13 66.70 36.39
N ARG A 8 16.29 67.36 36.53
CA ARG A 8 17.67 66.97 36.16
C ARG A 8 18.42 66.38 37.38
N THR A 9 19.30 65.42 37.06
CA THR A 9 20.66 65.05 37.52
C THR A 9 21.15 65.59 38.94
N PRO A 10 22.20 64.85 39.56
CA PRO A 10 23.54 64.98 39.07
C PRO A 10 24.49 63.72 39.20
N LEU A 11 25.65 63.91 38.61
CA LEU A 11 26.85 63.10 38.57
C LEU A 11 27.44 62.70 39.93
N GLY A 12 28.01 61.49 40.00
CA GLY A 12 29.04 61.09 40.98
C GLY A 12 30.10 60.22 40.33
N ARG A 13 31.27 60.76 40.10
CA ARG A 13 32.51 60.02 39.72
C ARG A 13 33.05 59.36 40.97
N LEU A 14 33.61 58.12 40.83
CA LEU A 14 34.86 57.73 41.49
C LEU A 14 35.39 56.37 41.00
N THR A 15 36.52 56.41 40.33
CA THR A 15 37.79 55.67 40.43
C THR A 15 37.84 54.15 40.29
N SER A 16 38.54 53.80 39.24
CA SER A 16 39.33 52.61 38.86
C SER A 16 39.87 51.73 39.99
N THR A 17 39.73 50.39 39.78
CA THR A 17 40.79 49.43 40.18
C THR A 17 40.85 48.31 39.16
N LEU A 18 41.96 48.18 38.49
CA LEU A 18 42.38 47.07 37.64
C LEU A 18 42.67 45.86 38.54
N LEU A 19 42.04 44.73 38.27
CA LEU A 19 42.56 43.42 38.64
C LEU A 19 42.34 42.48 37.45
N GLY A 20 43.47 42.01 36.92
CA GLY A 20 43.53 41.03 35.84
C GLY A 20 42.98 39.67 36.28
N GLY A 21 42.13 39.08 35.45
CA GLY A 21 41.62 37.75 35.63
C GLY A 21 41.62 37.05 34.26
N ALA A 22 42.34 35.98 34.16
CA ALA A 22 42.58 35.15 32.98
C ALA A 22 41.28 34.79 32.25
N MET A 23 41.23 35.11 30.97
CA MET A 23 40.18 34.78 30.05
C MET A 23 40.36 33.33 29.62
N GLY A 24 39.75 32.40 30.37
CA GLY A 24 39.57 31.02 29.97
C GLY A 24 38.58 30.97 28.82
N ALA A 25 39.05 30.82 27.59
CA ALA A 25 38.22 30.52 26.44
C ALA A 25 37.64 29.10 26.62
N LEU A 26 36.38 29.00 27.15
CA LEU A 26 35.57 27.78 27.01
C LEU A 26 35.24 27.67 25.52
N LEU A 27 35.93 26.77 24.83
CA LEU A 27 35.49 26.23 23.55
C LEU A 27 34.17 25.47 23.79
N LEU A 28 33.05 26.14 23.61
CA LEU A 28 31.74 25.52 23.40
C LEU A 28 31.87 24.83 22.04
N ALA A 29 32.26 23.55 22.05
CA ALA A 29 32.02 22.67 20.93
C ALA A 29 30.49 22.68 20.71
N PRO A 30 29.99 22.93 19.49
CA PRO A 30 28.60 22.69 19.20
C PRO A 30 28.38 21.19 19.37
N PHE A 31 27.71 20.79 20.46
CA PHE A 31 26.99 19.52 20.48
C PHE A 31 25.97 19.65 19.36
N GLY A 32 26.31 19.21 18.16
CA GLY A 32 25.35 18.88 17.15
C GLY A 32 24.42 17.86 17.81
N LEU A 33 23.21 18.28 18.13
CA LEU A 33 22.10 17.35 18.28
C LEU A 33 22.02 16.66 16.92
N ALA A 34 22.68 15.50 16.78
CA ALA A 34 22.31 14.56 15.75
C ALA A 34 20.81 14.34 16.00
N GLN A 35 19.99 14.93 15.17
CA GLN A 35 18.59 14.57 15.06
C GLN A 35 18.67 13.07 14.77
N ALA A 36 18.26 12.25 15.74
CA ALA A 36 18.08 10.83 15.48
C ALA A 36 17.09 10.80 14.33
N GLU A 37 17.57 10.46 13.14
CA GLU A 37 16.69 10.19 12.00
C GLU A 37 15.64 9.22 12.51
N ASP A 38 14.39 9.51 12.21
CA ASP A 38 13.28 8.64 12.62
C ASP A 38 13.40 7.34 11.82
N ASP A 39 14.02 6.34 12.43
CA ASP A 39 14.37 5.04 11.85
C ASP A 39 13.14 4.11 11.75
N THR A 40 11.96 4.72 11.64
CA THR A 40 10.69 4.01 11.50
C THR A 40 10.46 3.64 10.04
N VAL A 41 10.21 2.37 9.76
CA VAL A 41 9.78 1.87 8.44
C VAL A 41 8.29 2.16 8.28
N ARG A 42 7.94 3.08 7.37
CA ARG A 42 6.58 3.59 7.20
C ARG A 42 5.91 2.94 5.99
N PHE A 43 4.99 2.02 6.26
CA PHE A 43 4.21 1.35 5.22
C PHE A 43 3.01 2.20 4.81
N GLY A 44 2.81 2.36 3.49
CA GLY A 44 1.58 2.83 2.89
C GLY A 44 0.82 1.66 2.26
N THR A 45 -0.45 1.49 2.59
CA THR A 45 -1.28 0.41 2.04
C THR A 45 -2.64 0.94 1.59
N PRO A 46 -3.16 0.52 0.42
CA PRO A 46 -4.56 0.75 0.09
C PRO A 46 -5.47 -0.09 1.00
N GLN A 47 -6.72 0.33 1.15
CA GLN A 47 -7.72 -0.32 1.99
C GLN A 47 -8.27 -1.61 1.33
N TRP A 48 -7.37 -2.46 0.88
CA TRP A 48 -7.68 -3.77 0.32
C TRP A 48 -7.16 -4.86 1.24
N PRO A 49 -7.99 -5.81 1.67
CA PRO A 49 -7.60 -6.86 2.63
C PRO A 49 -6.27 -7.53 2.31
N GLY A 50 -6.03 -7.88 1.03
CA GLY A 50 -4.79 -8.53 0.63
C GLY A 50 -3.55 -7.64 0.80
N ALA A 51 -3.68 -6.33 0.57
CA ALA A 51 -2.62 -5.35 0.79
C ALA A 51 -2.35 -5.14 2.28
N THR A 52 -3.42 -4.98 3.05
CA THR A 52 -3.37 -4.69 4.49
C THR A 52 -2.75 -5.85 5.27
N VAL A 53 -3.22 -7.10 5.05
CA VAL A 53 -2.67 -8.27 5.75
C VAL A 53 -1.21 -8.53 5.35
N LYS A 54 -0.87 -8.43 4.07
CA LYS A 54 0.52 -8.60 3.62
C LYS A 54 1.46 -7.59 4.28
N SER A 55 1.06 -6.32 4.34
CA SER A 55 1.83 -5.27 5.01
C SER A 55 1.96 -5.54 6.52
N GLU A 56 0.91 -6.04 7.16
CA GLU A 56 0.94 -6.38 8.58
C GLU A 56 1.87 -7.57 8.89
N VAL A 57 1.88 -8.59 8.05
CA VAL A 57 2.85 -9.70 8.16
C VAL A 57 4.29 -9.19 8.06
N ALA A 58 4.57 -8.32 7.09
CA ALA A 58 5.90 -7.72 6.95
C ALA A 58 6.28 -6.88 8.17
N ARG A 59 5.35 -6.08 8.69
CA ARG A 59 5.55 -5.25 9.88
C ARG A 59 5.89 -6.09 11.11
N GLN A 60 5.10 -7.12 11.42
CA GLN A 60 5.33 -7.96 12.59
C GLN A 60 6.69 -8.68 12.53
N LEU A 61 7.11 -9.09 11.34
CA LEU A 61 8.45 -9.66 11.16
C LEU A 61 9.53 -8.62 11.40
N LEU A 62 9.41 -7.41 10.85
CA LEU A 62 10.36 -6.33 11.09
C LEU A 62 10.38 -5.89 12.56
N ASP A 63 9.22 -5.80 13.22
CA ASP A 63 9.14 -5.50 14.66
C ASP A 63 9.87 -6.58 15.49
N THR A 64 9.75 -7.86 15.11
CA THR A 64 10.51 -8.98 15.72
C THR A 64 12.02 -8.82 15.54
N LEU A 65 12.45 -8.19 14.45
CA LEU A 65 13.86 -7.91 14.18
C LEU A 65 14.37 -6.61 14.85
N GLY A 66 13.51 -5.92 15.61
CA GLY A 66 13.88 -4.70 16.35
C GLY A 66 13.70 -3.40 15.58
N TYR A 67 13.11 -3.43 14.37
CA TYR A 67 12.72 -2.22 13.66
C TYR A 67 11.47 -1.61 14.28
N ARG A 68 11.35 -0.30 14.24
CA ARG A 68 10.06 0.37 14.48
C ARG A 68 9.31 0.44 13.17
N THR A 69 8.03 0.13 13.19
CA THR A 69 7.20 0.16 11.99
C THR A 69 5.93 0.97 12.18
N SER A 70 5.36 1.47 11.11
CA SER A 70 4.02 2.06 11.10
C SER A 70 3.28 1.67 9.83
N LEU A 71 1.95 1.59 9.89
CA LEU A 71 1.07 1.32 8.76
C LEU A 71 0.09 2.48 8.60
N ARG A 72 -0.01 3.01 7.38
CA ARG A 72 -0.94 4.08 7.05
C ARG A 72 -1.76 3.70 5.82
N GLU A 73 -3.08 3.75 5.95
CA GLU A 73 -3.99 3.50 4.86
C GLU A 73 -4.29 4.77 4.07
N ALA A 74 -4.21 4.67 2.73
CA ALA A 74 -4.54 5.75 1.80
C ALA A 74 -4.82 5.18 0.40
N SER A 75 -5.29 6.01 -0.54
CA SER A 75 -5.37 5.61 -1.94
C SER A 75 -3.98 5.42 -2.55
N SER A 76 -3.86 4.59 -3.60
CA SER A 76 -2.58 4.31 -4.26
C SER A 76 -1.85 5.59 -4.71
N SER A 77 -2.58 6.58 -5.22
CA SER A 77 -1.99 7.86 -5.64
C SER A 77 -1.39 8.65 -4.46
N ILE A 78 -2.10 8.70 -3.34
CA ILE A 78 -1.61 9.36 -2.11
C ILE A 78 -0.40 8.63 -1.54
N ILE A 79 -0.40 7.30 -1.58
CA ILE A 79 0.74 6.49 -1.12
C ILE A 79 1.98 6.80 -1.96
N LEU A 80 1.87 6.77 -3.28
CA LEU A 80 3.00 7.05 -4.17
C LEU A 80 3.52 8.49 -4.02
N GLU A 81 2.63 9.46 -3.78
CA GLU A 81 3.01 10.84 -3.47
C GLU A 81 3.74 10.92 -2.12
N GLY A 82 3.21 10.27 -1.09
CA GLY A 82 3.84 10.19 0.23
C GLY A 82 5.22 9.53 0.20
N MET A 83 5.43 8.55 -0.67
CA MET A 83 6.73 7.92 -0.87
C MET A 83 7.72 8.87 -1.59
N ALA A 84 7.26 9.58 -2.61
CA ALA A 84 8.10 10.55 -3.31
C ALA A 84 8.46 11.78 -2.45
N SER A 85 7.58 12.15 -1.48
CA SER A 85 7.84 13.25 -0.53
C SER A 85 8.63 12.81 0.72
N GLY A 86 8.86 11.51 0.92
CA GLY A 86 9.54 10.98 2.09
C GLY A 86 8.66 10.83 3.34
N ASP A 87 7.34 10.87 3.19
CA ASP A 87 6.37 10.62 4.28
C ASP A 87 6.08 9.12 4.48
N LEU A 88 6.29 8.31 3.45
CA LEU A 88 6.14 6.86 3.42
C LEU A 88 7.36 6.22 2.77
N ASP A 89 7.63 4.96 3.12
CA ASP A 89 8.84 4.25 2.67
C ASP A 89 8.53 3.05 1.78
N VAL A 90 7.48 2.29 2.09
CA VAL A 90 7.20 0.98 1.50
C VAL A 90 5.74 0.88 1.06
N ASN A 91 5.51 0.38 -0.16
CA ASN A 91 4.20 -0.10 -0.63
C ASN A 91 4.37 -1.51 -1.21
N MET A 92 3.63 -2.49 -0.68
CA MET A 92 3.68 -3.88 -1.11
C MET A 92 2.50 -4.28 -2.02
N ALA A 93 1.72 -3.33 -2.51
CA ALA A 93 0.47 -3.58 -3.21
C ALA A 93 0.36 -2.82 -4.55
N LEU A 94 1.47 -2.68 -5.26
CA LEU A 94 1.45 -2.04 -6.57
C LEU A 94 1.13 -3.06 -7.66
N TRP A 95 0.00 -2.86 -8.33
CA TRP A 95 -0.49 -3.75 -9.39
C TRP A 95 0.05 -3.36 -10.75
N ARG A 96 0.59 -4.33 -11.48
CA ARG A 96 1.03 -4.20 -12.87
C ARG A 96 0.17 -5.07 -13.80
N PRO A 97 -0.14 -4.63 -15.01
CA PRO A 97 0.22 -3.34 -15.62
C PRO A 97 -0.69 -2.17 -15.24
N SER A 98 -1.82 -2.42 -14.55
CA SER A 98 -2.88 -1.45 -14.33
C SER A 98 -2.41 -0.14 -13.70
N GLN A 99 -1.48 -0.18 -12.73
CA GLN A 99 -0.92 1.02 -12.08
C GLN A 99 0.41 1.50 -12.67
N SER A 100 0.85 0.93 -13.81
CA SER A 100 2.12 1.32 -14.45
C SER A 100 2.14 2.81 -14.81
N GLY A 101 1.01 3.38 -15.24
CA GLY A 101 0.90 4.80 -15.57
C GLY A 101 1.24 5.75 -14.42
N MET A 102 0.99 5.34 -13.17
CA MET A 102 1.34 6.11 -11.96
C MET A 102 2.78 5.83 -11.50
N LEU A 103 3.26 4.60 -11.68
CA LEU A 103 4.56 4.17 -11.17
C LEU A 103 5.72 4.53 -12.08
N ASP A 104 5.62 4.23 -13.39
CA ASP A 104 6.74 4.31 -14.32
C ASP A 104 7.38 5.70 -14.41
N PRO A 105 6.62 6.82 -14.39
CA PRO A 105 7.22 8.16 -14.32
C PRO A 105 8.09 8.37 -13.08
N ARG A 106 7.70 7.82 -11.92
CA ARG A 106 8.43 7.96 -10.65
C ARG A 106 9.68 7.08 -10.61
N LEU A 107 9.62 5.88 -11.19
CA LEU A 107 10.81 5.03 -11.40
C LEU A 107 11.81 5.73 -12.33
N ALA A 108 11.34 6.30 -13.44
CA ALA A 108 12.18 7.02 -14.39
C ALA A 108 12.81 8.30 -13.80
N ALA A 109 12.11 8.95 -12.86
CA ALA A 109 12.63 10.09 -12.10
C ALA A 109 13.60 9.69 -10.98
N GLY A 110 13.74 8.40 -10.66
CA GLY A 110 14.56 7.92 -9.56
C GLY A 110 13.97 8.21 -8.18
N GLU A 111 12.68 8.51 -8.09
CA GLU A 111 11.98 8.76 -6.82
C GLU A 111 11.68 7.46 -6.08
N LEU A 112 11.37 6.40 -6.83
CA LEU A 112 10.99 5.09 -6.32
C LEU A 112 11.86 3.99 -6.92
N VAL A 113 11.91 2.85 -6.22
CA VAL A 113 12.56 1.61 -6.67
C VAL A 113 11.54 0.47 -6.58
N GLU A 114 11.38 -0.29 -7.65
CA GLU A 114 10.64 -1.56 -7.65
C GLU A 114 11.59 -2.66 -7.18
N VAL A 115 11.32 -3.24 -5.99
CA VAL A 115 12.19 -4.20 -5.33
C VAL A 115 11.99 -5.60 -5.89
N VAL A 116 10.76 -6.08 -5.86
CA VAL A 116 10.40 -7.44 -6.24
C VAL A 116 8.95 -7.51 -6.72
N LYS A 117 8.68 -8.40 -7.66
CA LYS A 117 7.33 -8.89 -7.94
C LYS A 117 6.94 -9.85 -6.81
N ASN A 118 6.17 -9.40 -5.84
CA ASN A 118 5.82 -10.17 -4.65
C ASN A 118 4.66 -11.15 -4.86
N ILE A 119 3.84 -10.95 -5.92
CA ILE A 119 2.86 -11.93 -6.42
C ILE A 119 2.95 -11.97 -7.94
N ASP A 120 3.09 -13.16 -8.51
CA ASP A 120 3.04 -13.41 -9.94
C ASP A 120 1.78 -14.18 -10.31
N GLY A 121 1.26 -13.96 -11.53
CA GLY A 121 0.04 -14.62 -12.02
C GLY A 121 -1.25 -14.10 -11.35
N ALA A 122 -1.21 -12.91 -10.78
CA ALA A 122 -2.39 -12.21 -10.28
C ALA A 122 -3.37 -11.92 -11.44
N ARG A 123 -4.63 -11.67 -11.10
CA ARG A 123 -5.67 -11.31 -12.06
C ARG A 123 -6.35 -10.01 -11.61
N PHE A 124 -6.64 -9.13 -12.57
CA PHE A 124 -7.34 -7.87 -12.32
C PHE A 124 -8.13 -7.53 -13.59
N GLN A 125 -9.46 -7.72 -13.55
CA GLN A 125 -10.26 -7.68 -14.75
C GLN A 125 -11.76 -7.62 -14.42
N LEU A 126 -12.62 -7.34 -15.41
CA LEU A 126 -14.06 -7.46 -15.26
C LEU A 126 -14.48 -8.92 -15.05
N ALA A 127 -15.30 -9.16 -14.04
CA ALA A 127 -15.86 -10.47 -13.69
C ALA A 127 -17.39 -10.46 -13.73
N VAL A 128 -17.95 -11.65 -13.98
CA VAL A 128 -19.38 -11.94 -13.91
C VAL A 128 -19.61 -13.26 -13.17
N PRO A 129 -20.80 -13.51 -12.59
CA PRO A 129 -21.16 -14.82 -12.06
C PRO A 129 -21.17 -15.90 -13.13
N GLU A 130 -20.89 -17.18 -12.76
CA GLU A 130 -20.88 -18.31 -13.69
C GLU A 130 -22.20 -18.50 -14.45
N TYR A 131 -23.34 -18.28 -13.79
CA TYR A 131 -24.65 -18.38 -14.47
C TYR A 131 -24.84 -17.31 -15.57
N VAL A 132 -24.13 -16.19 -15.49
CA VAL A 132 -24.10 -15.15 -16.55
C VAL A 132 -23.23 -15.62 -17.71
N TRP A 133 -22.06 -16.22 -17.38
CA TRP A 133 -21.19 -16.83 -18.35
C TRP A 133 -21.91 -17.96 -19.11
N ASP A 134 -22.57 -18.85 -18.40
CA ASP A 134 -23.34 -19.96 -19.00
C ASP A 134 -24.52 -19.48 -19.87
N ALA A 135 -25.00 -18.28 -19.62
CA ALA A 135 -26.03 -17.64 -20.45
C ALA A 135 -25.47 -16.98 -21.73
N GLY A 136 -24.15 -17.09 -21.99
CA GLY A 136 -23.51 -16.68 -23.23
C GLY A 136 -22.69 -15.39 -23.16
N VAL A 137 -22.42 -14.84 -21.97
CA VAL A 137 -21.54 -13.66 -21.81
C VAL A 137 -20.14 -14.14 -21.49
N HIS A 138 -19.27 -14.24 -22.47
CA HIS A 138 -17.90 -14.75 -22.35
C HIS A 138 -16.85 -13.67 -22.51
N SER A 139 -17.21 -12.55 -23.14
CA SER A 139 -16.31 -11.46 -23.48
C SER A 139 -16.93 -10.13 -23.11
N MET A 140 -16.09 -9.13 -22.89
CA MET A 140 -16.54 -7.74 -22.76
C MET A 140 -17.30 -7.25 -23.99
N ALA A 141 -17.03 -7.82 -25.17
CA ALA A 141 -17.77 -7.53 -26.39
C ALA A 141 -19.25 -7.99 -26.34
N ASP A 142 -19.60 -8.96 -25.46
CA ASP A 142 -20.96 -9.43 -25.32
C ASP A 142 -21.83 -8.55 -24.41
N LEU A 143 -21.24 -7.66 -23.64
CA LEU A 143 -21.93 -6.85 -22.64
C LEU A 143 -23.00 -5.93 -23.23
N ALA A 144 -22.73 -5.32 -24.40
CA ALA A 144 -23.65 -4.40 -25.05
C ALA A 144 -24.96 -5.08 -25.47
N GLU A 145 -24.91 -6.32 -25.96
CA GLU A 145 -26.10 -7.07 -26.35
C GLU A 145 -27.02 -7.35 -25.13
N HIS A 146 -26.43 -7.46 -23.96
CA HIS A 146 -27.12 -7.80 -22.71
C HIS A 146 -27.26 -6.62 -21.72
N ALA A 147 -27.02 -5.38 -22.17
CA ALA A 147 -26.92 -4.18 -21.32
C ALA A 147 -28.11 -4.00 -20.36
N GLU A 148 -29.37 -4.25 -20.84
CA GLU A 148 -30.58 -4.17 -20.02
C GLU A 148 -30.53 -5.09 -18.79
N ARG A 149 -29.99 -6.29 -18.94
CA ARG A 149 -29.91 -7.29 -17.85
C ARG A 149 -28.92 -6.89 -16.77
N PHE A 150 -27.85 -6.19 -17.13
CA PHE A 150 -26.86 -5.61 -16.22
C PHE A 150 -27.28 -4.25 -15.65
N GLY A 151 -28.44 -3.69 -16.08
CA GLY A 151 -28.84 -2.33 -15.74
C GLY A 151 -27.80 -1.29 -16.21
N ARG A 152 -27.02 -1.61 -17.25
CA ARG A 152 -25.95 -0.76 -17.81
C ARG A 152 -24.97 -0.29 -16.73
N THR A 153 -24.59 -1.19 -15.82
CA THR A 153 -23.78 -0.82 -14.66
C THR A 153 -22.61 -1.77 -14.50
N PHE A 154 -21.42 -1.20 -14.40
CA PHE A 154 -20.22 -1.87 -13.88
C PHE A 154 -20.01 -1.45 -12.44
N TYR A 155 -19.89 -2.41 -11.54
CA TYR A 155 -19.62 -2.16 -10.13
C TYR A 155 -18.11 -2.17 -9.87
N GLY A 156 -17.60 -1.02 -9.47
CA GLY A 156 -16.20 -0.81 -9.15
C GLY A 156 -15.97 -0.55 -7.66
N ILE A 157 -14.72 -0.32 -7.31
CA ILE A 157 -14.30 -0.05 -5.93
C ILE A 157 -14.12 1.46 -5.70
N GLU A 158 -13.24 1.88 -4.79
CA GLU A 158 -13.13 3.28 -4.37
C GLU A 158 -12.89 4.24 -5.55
N PRO A 159 -13.45 5.46 -5.49
CA PRO A 159 -13.18 6.49 -6.49
C PRO A 159 -11.68 6.76 -6.68
N GLY A 160 -11.24 6.90 -7.94
CA GLY A 160 -9.82 7.05 -8.30
C GLY A 160 -9.08 5.72 -8.38
N ASN A 161 -9.77 4.58 -8.28
CA ASN A 161 -9.18 3.29 -8.60
C ASN A 161 -9.02 3.14 -10.11
N VAL A 162 -7.86 2.62 -10.53
CA VAL A 162 -7.51 2.48 -11.95
C VAL A 162 -8.49 1.57 -12.72
N GLY A 163 -9.09 0.56 -12.08
CA GLY A 163 -10.09 -0.28 -12.71
C GLY A 163 -11.37 0.49 -13.05
N ASN A 164 -11.78 1.40 -12.17
CA ASN A 164 -12.89 2.32 -12.46
C ASN A 164 -12.57 3.26 -13.62
N GLU A 165 -11.32 3.77 -13.67
CA GLU A 165 -10.87 4.66 -14.74
C GLU A 165 -10.79 3.94 -16.09
N LEU A 166 -10.29 2.71 -16.14
CA LEU A 166 -10.27 1.88 -17.34
C LEU A 166 -11.69 1.67 -17.89
N MET A 167 -12.63 1.31 -17.02
CA MET A 167 -14.03 1.14 -17.43
C MET A 167 -14.69 2.47 -17.84
N GLN A 168 -14.42 3.57 -17.13
CA GLN A 168 -14.95 4.86 -17.50
C GLN A 168 -14.43 5.33 -18.86
N ASN A 169 -13.15 5.13 -19.14
CA ASN A 169 -12.57 5.44 -20.45
C ASN A 169 -13.19 4.58 -21.56
N ALA A 170 -13.39 3.27 -21.31
CA ALA A 170 -14.07 2.40 -22.26
C ALA A 170 -15.50 2.84 -22.57
N ILE A 171 -16.21 3.32 -21.55
CA ILE A 171 -17.58 3.89 -21.67
C ILE A 171 -17.53 5.20 -22.50
N ASP A 172 -16.63 6.13 -22.15
CA ASP A 172 -16.49 7.44 -22.81
C ASP A 172 -16.09 7.32 -24.28
N ASP A 173 -15.26 6.32 -24.61
CA ASP A 173 -14.81 6.01 -25.95
C ASP A 173 -15.79 5.12 -26.74
N GLY A 174 -16.83 4.60 -26.10
CA GLY A 174 -17.78 3.65 -26.69
C GLY A 174 -17.18 2.29 -27.03
N THR A 175 -16.06 1.94 -26.40
CA THR A 175 -15.40 0.64 -26.57
C THR A 175 -16.37 -0.48 -26.17
N TYR A 176 -16.44 -1.54 -26.97
CA TYR A 176 -17.39 -2.64 -26.80
C TYR A 176 -18.89 -2.20 -26.85
N GLY A 177 -19.19 -0.97 -27.33
CA GLY A 177 -20.56 -0.45 -27.36
C GLY A 177 -21.12 -0.13 -25.97
N LEU A 178 -20.26 0.27 -25.03
CA LEU A 178 -20.62 0.54 -23.63
C LEU A 178 -20.96 2.04 -23.38
N ASP A 179 -21.18 2.84 -24.38
CA ASP A 179 -21.39 4.30 -24.32
C ASP A 179 -22.60 4.75 -23.48
N ASP A 180 -23.55 3.85 -23.19
CA ASP A 180 -24.69 4.10 -22.30
C ASP A 180 -24.58 3.43 -20.92
N TRP A 181 -23.39 2.87 -20.62
CA TRP A 181 -23.10 2.28 -19.32
C TRP A 181 -22.61 3.33 -18.32
N ARG A 182 -22.49 2.92 -17.06
CA ARG A 182 -21.94 3.75 -15.98
C ARG A 182 -21.08 2.92 -15.04
N VAL A 183 -20.10 3.55 -14.42
CA VAL A 183 -19.36 3.00 -13.30
C VAL A 183 -20.05 3.34 -11.99
N ALA A 184 -20.43 2.33 -11.20
CA ALA A 184 -20.91 2.47 -9.84
C ALA A 184 -19.75 2.25 -8.88
N ALA A 185 -19.03 3.34 -8.56
CA ALA A 185 -17.90 3.30 -7.64
C ALA A 185 -18.37 3.27 -6.18
N SER A 186 -17.77 2.41 -5.36
CA SER A 186 -18.00 2.36 -3.91
C SER A 186 -16.71 1.89 -3.18
N SER A 187 -16.76 1.48 -1.92
CA SER A 187 -15.65 0.73 -1.33
C SER A 187 -15.66 -0.72 -1.81
N GLU A 188 -14.54 -1.45 -1.66
CA GLU A 188 -14.51 -2.90 -1.90
C GLU A 188 -15.66 -3.62 -1.17
N THR A 189 -15.82 -3.35 0.14
CA THR A 189 -16.92 -3.93 0.94
C THR A 189 -18.29 -3.58 0.38
N GLY A 190 -18.48 -2.35 -0.09
CA GLY A 190 -19.75 -1.91 -0.69
C GLY A 190 -20.03 -2.63 -2.01
N MET A 191 -19.04 -2.73 -2.88
CA MET A 191 -19.14 -3.49 -4.13
C MET A 191 -19.46 -4.96 -3.85
N MET A 192 -18.70 -5.61 -2.96
CA MET A 192 -18.90 -7.03 -2.65
C MET A 192 -20.27 -7.30 -2.02
N SER A 193 -20.79 -6.39 -1.19
CA SER A 193 -22.14 -6.51 -0.64
C SER A 193 -23.21 -6.48 -1.74
N GLN A 194 -23.02 -5.64 -2.76
CA GLN A 194 -23.92 -5.60 -3.92
C GLN A 194 -23.80 -6.88 -4.74
N VAL A 195 -22.58 -7.30 -5.09
CA VAL A 195 -22.32 -8.54 -5.85
C VAL A 195 -22.93 -9.76 -5.15
N GLU A 196 -22.70 -9.90 -3.84
CA GLU A 196 -23.30 -10.99 -3.04
C GLU A 196 -24.82 -10.96 -3.04
N SER A 197 -25.43 -9.77 -2.99
CA SER A 197 -26.87 -9.61 -3.08
C SER A 197 -27.39 -10.02 -4.46
N ASP A 198 -26.72 -9.60 -5.52
CA ASP A 198 -27.14 -9.90 -6.90
C ASP A 198 -26.97 -11.40 -7.20
N ILE A 199 -25.89 -12.03 -6.78
CA ILE A 199 -25.67 -13.47 -6.92
C ILE A 199 -26.75 -14.26 -6.19
N ARG A 200 -27.11 -13.91 -4.95
CA ARG A 200 -28.18 -14.59 -4.20
C ARG A 200 -29.57 -14.48 -4.85
N ASN A 201 -29.79 -13.40 -5.61
CA ASN A 201 -31.05 -13.16 -6.30
C ASN A 201 -31.01 -13.55 -7.79
N GLU A 202 -29.92 -14.18 -8.24
CA GLU A 202 -29.68 -14.53 -9.65
C GLU A 202 -29.82 -13.33 -10.60
N GLN A 203 -29.48 -12.12 -10.09
CA GLN A 203 -29.41 -10.91 -10.91
C GLN A 203 -28.07 -10.84 -11.65
N TRP A 204 -28.10 -10.32 -12.86
CA TRP A 204 -26.89 -10.15 -13.64
C TRP A 204 -26.07 -8.95 -13.10
N VAL A 205 -24.82 -9.22 -12.81
CA VAL A 205 -23.88 -8.22 -12.31
C VAL A 205 -22.54 -8.33 -13.03
N ALA A 206 -21.99 -7.17 -13.42
CA ALA A 206 -20.64 -7.01 -13.95
C ALA A 206 -19.85 -6.15 -12.97
N PHE A 207 -18.71 -6.66 -12.50
CA PHE A 207 -17.98 -6.02 -11.42
C PHE A 207 -16.47 -6.18 -11.58
N LEU A 208 -15.71 -5.35 -10.86
CA LEU A 208 -14.27 -5.46 -10.80
C LEU A 208 -13.86 -6.71 -10.00
N GLY A 209 -13.23 -7.66 -10.66
CA GLY A 209 -12.68 -8.85 -10.03
C GLY A 209 -11.16 -8.82 -9.99
N TRP A 210 -10.59 -9.45 -8.97
CA TRP A 210 -9.14 -9.69 -8.90
C TRP A 210 -8.81 -10.96 -8.11
N GLU A 211 -7.62 -11.48 -8.34
CA GLU A 211 -7.05 -12.63 -7.65
C GLU A 211 -5.59 -12.30 -7.27
N PRO A 212 -5.18 -12.51 -6.01
CA PRO A 212 -5.88 -13.22 -4.91
C PRO A 212 -6.97 -12.39 -4.23
N HIS A 213 -8.13 -13.00 -3.99
CA HIS A 213 -9.23 -12.46 -3.22
C HIS A 213 -10.25 -13.54 -2.85
N TRP A 214 -10.90 -13.43 -1.67
CA TRP A 214 -11.88 -14.40 -1.18
C TRP A 214 -13.09 -14.60 -2.11
N MET A 215 -13.42 -13.60 -2.96
CA MET A 215 -14.53 -13.73 -3.92
C MET A 215 -14.35 -14.91 -4.88
N ASN A 216 -13.10 -15.27 -5.20
CA ASN A 216 -12.81 -16.42 -6.07
C ASN A 216 -12.99 -17.77 -5.37
N VAL A 217 -13.10 -17.76 -4.05
CA VAL A 217 -13.32 -18.96 -3.23
C VAL A 217 -14.82 -19.15 -2.94
N ASP A 218 -15.51 -18.05 -2.61
CA ASP A 218 -16.90 -18.09 -2.15
C ASP A 218 -17.93 -18.04 -3.28
N PHE A 219 -17.56 -17.50 -4.44
CA PHE A 219 -18.45 -17.35 -5.57
C PHE A 219 -17.93 -18.06 -6.80
N ASP A 220 -18.87 -18.70 -7.53
CA ASP A 220 -18.59 -19.20 -8.87
C ASP A 220 -18.64 -18.01 -9.84
N ILE A 221 -17.46 -17.43 -10.12
CA ILE A 221 -17.29 -16.28 -11.02
C ILE A 221 -16.39 -16.61 -12.20
N ARG A 222 -16.54 -15.85 -13.27
CA ARG A 222 -15.73 -15.92 -14.47
C ARG A 222 -15.24 -14.53 -14.85
N TYR A 223 -14.00 -14.46 -15.31
CA TYR A 223 -13.42 -13.24 -15.84
C TYR A 223 -13.65 -13.20 -17.35
N LEU A 224 -14.20 -12.10 -17.85
CA LEU A 224 -14.54 -11.97 -19.26
C LEU A 224 -13.27 -11.82 -20.11
N GLU A 225 -13.30 -12.38 -21.33
CA GLU A 225 -12.28 -12.11 -22.32
C GLU A 225 -12.28 -10.62 -22.69
N ASP A 226 -11.09 -10.05 -22.93
CA ASP A 226 -10.87 -8.64 -23.24
C ASP A 226 -10.12 -8.49 -24.58
N PRO A 227 -10.81 -8.63 -25.74
CA PRO A 227 -10.18 -8.57 -27.06
C PRO A 227 -9.47 -7.25 -27.38
N GLU A 228 -9.89 -6.12 -26.80
CA GLU A 228 -9.24 -4.83 -26.98
C GLU A 228 -8.10 -4.59 -25.99
N ASN A 229 -7.85 -5.54 -25.09
CA ASN A 229 -6.77 -5.50 -24.11
C ASN A 229 -6.79 -4.26 -23.20
N LEU A 230 -7.99 -3.85 -22.74
CA LEU A 230 -8.15 -2.70 -21.83
C LEU A 230 -7.45 -2.92 -20.48
N TRP A 231 -7.48 -4.18 -20.00
CA TRP A 231 -6.90 -4.54 -18.69
C TRP A 231 -5.42 -4.88 -18.79
N GLY A 232 -4.85 -4.98 -20.01
CA GLY A 232 -3.48 -5.38 -20.24
C GLY A 232 -3.24 -6.89 -20.11
N ASP A 233 -1.98 -7.27 -20.12
CA ASP A 233 -1.54 -8.67 -19.96
C ASP A 233 -1.75 -9.17 -18.52
N ALA A 234 -1.28 -10.39 -18.26
CA ALA A 234 -1.35 -11.01 -16.93
C ALA A 234 -0.83 -10.08 -15.82
N SER A 235 -1.62 -9.95 -14.76
CA SER A 235 -1.29 -9.06 -13.67
C SER A 235 -0.25 -9.63 -12.71
N SER A 236 0.46 -8.74 -12.04
CA SER A 236 1.36 -9.05 -10.94
C SER A 236 1.27 -7.94 -9.88
N VAL A 237 1.73 -8.26 -8.67
CA VAL A 237 1.82 -7.27 -7.60
C VAL A 237 3.28 -7.10 -7.21
N SER A 238 3.73 -5.85 -7.10
CA SER A 238 5.12 -5.53 -6.75
C SER A 238 5.23 -4.81 -5.41
N THR A 239 6.38 -5.02 -4.76
CA THR A 239 6.86 -4.19 -3.66
C THR A 239 7.66 -3.03 -4.23
N VAL A 240 7.30 -1.81 -3.86
CA VAL A 240 7.99 -0.57 -4.24
C VAL A 240 8.42 0.15 -2.98
N VAL A 241 9.56 0.82 -3.04
CA VAL A 241 10.10 1.61 -1.94
C VAL A 241 10.56 2.99 -2.41
N ALA A 242 10.63 3.95 -1.49
CA ALA A 242 11.26 5.24 -1.74
C ALA A 242 12.78 5.04 -1.99
N SER A 243 13.36 5.73 -2.96
CA SER A 243 14.76 5.53 -3.35
C SER A 243 15.74 5.84 -2.23
N ASP A 244 15.53 6.92 -1.49
CA ASP A 244 16.35 7.28 -0.34
C ASP A 244 16.26 6.28 0.81
N PHE A 245 15.08 5.68 1.01
CA PHE A 245 14.89 4.58 1.96
C PHE A 245 15.68 3.34 1.54
N ALA A 246 15.63 2.98 0.25
CA ALA A 246 16.39 1.84 -0.27
C ALA A 246 17.90 1.97 -0.03
N GLU A 247 18.46 3.18 -0.20
CA GLU A 247 19.87 3.46 0.05
C GLU A 247 20.24 3.35 1.54
N ARG A 248 19.35 3.81 2.44
CA ARG A 248 19.61 3.83 3.89
C ARG A 248 19.37 2.47 4.57
N HIS A 249 18.48 1.64 4.05
CA HIS A 249 18.00 0.42 4.71
C HIS A 249 18.21 -0.86 3.89
N PRO A 250 19.41 -1.17 3.41
CA PRO A 250 19.67 -2.33 2.54
C PRO A 250 19.25 -3.66 3.17
N ASN A 251 19.26 -3.78 4.49
CA ASN A 251 18.82 -4.98 5.21
C ASN A 251 17.30 -5.17 5.14
N VAL A 252 16.52 -4.08 5.24
CA VAL A 252 15.04 -4.14 5.03
C VAL A 252 14.73 -4.45 3.56
N ILE A 253 15.49 -3.90 2.62
CA ILE A 253 15.34 -4.22 1.19
C ILE A 253 15.57 -5.71 0.94
N ALA A 254 16.62 -6.31 1.53
CA ALA A 254 16.88 -7.74 1.40
C ALA A 254 15.70 -8.59 1.94
N PHE A 255 15.10 -8.19 3.07
CA PHE A 255 13.88 -8.82 3.58
C PHE A 255 12.69 -8.69 2.62
N LEU A 256 12.45 -7.48 2.12
CA LEU A 256 11.34 -7.22 1.20
C LEU A 256 11.50 -7.95 -0.14
N ASP A 257 12.72 -8.06 -0.64
CA ASP A 257 13.06 -8.80 -1.87
C ASP A 257 12.76 -10.30 -1.72
N ASN A 258 13.08 -10.87 -0.57
CA ASN A 258 12.78 -12.27 -0.27
C ASN A 258 11.27 -12.55 -0.10
N MET A 259 10.45 -11.51 0.20
CA MET A 259 9.05 -11.69 0.56
C MET A 259 8.14 -11.88 -0.67
N VAL A 260 8.33 -12.98 -1.36
CA VAL A 260 7.42 -13.44 -2.43
C VAL A 260 6.30 -14.28 -1.80
N VAL A 261 5.05 -13.90 -2.12
CA VAL A 261 3.84 -14.49 -1.51
C VAL A 261 3.07 -15.27 -2.58
N PRO A 262 2.91 -16.59 -2.45
CA PRO A 262 2.06 -17.36 -3.34
C PRO A 262 0.59 -16.90 -3.26
N ILE A 263 -0.13 -16.94 -4.38
CA ILE A 263 -1.56 -16.58 -4.45
C ILE A 263 -2.36 -17.28 -3.34
N ALA A 264 -2.23 -18.61 -3.21
CA ALA A 264 -2.95 -19.38 -2.21
C ALA A 264 -2.65 -18.97 -0.74
N VAL A 265 -1.49 -18.39 -0.47
CA VAL A 265 -1.16 -17.85 0.86
C VAL A 265 -1.91 -16.53 1.09
N GLN A 266 -1.91 -15.65 0.10
CA GLN A 266 -2.65 -14.39 0.24
C GLN A 266 -4.16 -14.63 0.27
N ASP A 267 -4.71 -15.60 -0.46
CA ASP A 267 -6.11 -16.01 -0.37
C ASP A 267 -6.51 -16.43 1.05
N GLN A 268 -5.67 -17.22 1.73
CA GLN A 268 -5.88 -17.61 3.13
C GLN A 268 -5.92 -16.38 4.06
N TRP A 269 -5.00 -15.44 3.88
CA TRP A 269 -4.97 -14.20 4.68
C TRP A 269 -6.23 -13.36 4.47
N VAL A 270 -6.59 -13.16 3.21
CA VAL A 270 -7.77 -12.38 2.84
C VAL A 270 -9.05 -13.04 3.38
N TYR A 271 -9.13 -14.37 3.28
CA TYR A 271 -10.27 -15.13 3.78
C TYR A 271 -10.42 -14.99 5.30
N ALA A 272 -9.34 -15.25 6.05
CA ALA A 272 -9.34 -15.13 7.50
C ALA A 272 -9.73 -13.72 7.99
N TYR A 273 -9.20 -12.69 7.33
CA TYR A 273 -9.47 -11.30 7.68
C TYR A 273 -10.90 -10.86 7.29
N SER A 274 -11.35 -11.17 6.05
CA SER A 274 -12.57 -10.60 5.49
C SER A 274 -13.81 -11.46 5.70
N ARG A 275 -13.67 -12.80 5.83
CA ARG A 275 -14.80 -13.74 5.92
C ARG A 275 -14.95 -14.36 7.30
N GLU A 276 -13.84 -14.59 8.00
CA GLU A 276 -13.85 -15.09 9.37
C GLU A 276 -13.80 -13.96 10.42
N ASP A 277 -13.76 -12.69 9.95
CA ASP A 277 -13.75 -11.47 10.78
C ASP A 277 -12.65 -11.50 11.87
N GLN A 278 -11.50 -12.10 11.54
CA GLN A 278 -10.38 -12.15 12.45
C GLN A 278 -9.66 -10.80 12.49
N PRO A 279 -9.21 -10.34 13.69
CA PRO A 279 -8.40 -9.12 13.78
C PRO A 279 -7.14 -9.20 12.92
N LEU A 280 -6.79 -8.10 12.25
CA LEU A 280 -5.65 -8.00 11.34
C LEU A 280 -4.35 -8.55 11.93
N GLU A 281 -4.03 -8.11 13.15
CA GLU A 281 -2.82 -8.51 13.85
C GLU A 281 -2.83 -10.00 14.22
N ALA A 282 -4.02 -10.56 14.49
CA ALA A 282 -4.17 -11.98 14.80
C ALA A 282 -3.98 -12.86 13.58
N VAL A 283 -4.50 -12.45 12.41
CA VAL A 283 -4.28 -13.16 11.14
C VAL A 283 -2.79 -13.25 10.85
N ALA A 284 -2.08 -12.12 10.90
CA ALA A 284 -0.65 -12.06 10.66
C ALA A 284 0.13 -12.92 11.67
N ALA A 285 -0.10 -12.72 12.97
CA ALA A 285 0.60 -13.45 14.04
C ALA A 285 0.38 -14.96 13.96
N THR A 286 -0.87 -15.40 13.77
CA THR A 286 -1.21 -16.83 13.66
C THR A 286 -0.52 -17.46 12.46
N TRP A 287 -0.52 -16.77 11.32
CA TRP A 287 0.11 -17.28 10.12
C TRP A 287 1.64 -17.35 10.27
N ILE A 288 2.30 -16.32 10.81
CA ILE A 288 3.74 -16.28 11.08
C ILE A 288 4.15 -17.45 11.99
N GLN A 289 3.39 -17.70 13.05
CA GLN A 289 3.68 -18.81 14.00
C GLN A 289 3.51 -20.19 13.36
N SER A 290 2.54 -20.37 12.47
CA SER A 290 2.21 -21.66 11.87
C SER A 290 3.06 -22.01 10.63
N HIS A 291 3.80 -21.04 10.05
CA HIS A 291 4.58 -21.22 8.81
C HIS A 291 6.08 -20.90 8.96
N PRO A 292 6.78 -21.49 9.94
CA PRO A 292 8.17 -21.12 10.24
C PRO A 292 9.13 -21.36 9.08
N GLU A 293 8.88 -22.34 8.23
CA GLU A 293 9.74 -22.61 7.06
C GLU A 293 9.68 -21.47 6.06
N ARG A 294 8.48 -20.95 5.78
CA ARG A 294 8.29 -19.82 4.88
C ARG A 294 8.90 -18.53 5.45
N VAL A 295 8.66 -18.28 6.74
CA VAL A 295 9.23 -17.12 7.42
C VAL A 295 10.76 -17.19 7.40
N ASN A 296 11.36 -18.34 7.70
CA ASN A 296 12.82 -18.49 7.62
C ASN A 296 13.37 -18.27 6.22
N ALA A 297 12.65 -18.63 5.16
CA ALA A 297 13.05 -18.32 3.79
C ALA A 297 13.02 -16.80 3.51
N TRP A 298 12.02 -16.08 3.99
CA TRP A 298 11.97 -14.62 3.86
C TRP A 298 13.06 -13.90 4.67
N LEU A 299 13.52 -14.50 5.76
CA LEU A 299 14.57 -13.96 6.63
C LEU A 299 15.99 -14.39 6.21
N GLU A 300 16.16 -15.07 5.09
CA GLU A 300 17.49 -15.51 4.64
C GLU A 300 18.37 -14.30 4.27
N GLY A 301 19.57 -14.27 4.81
CA GLY A 301 20.55 -13.18 4.57
C GLY A 301 20.21 -11.86 5.27
N VAL A 302 19.15 -11.82 6.11
CA VAL A 302 18.71 -10.64 6.86
C VAL A 302 19.24 -10.70 8.30
N THR A 303 19.46 -9.54 8.92
CA THR A 303 19.87 -9.39 10.32
C THR A 303 18.83 -8.58 11.12
N THR A 304 18.97 -8.56 12.45
CA THR A 304 18.28 -7.61 13.31
C THR A 304 18.67 -6.17 12.98
N ALA A 305 17.87 -5.19 13.42
CA ALA A 305 18.06 -3.77 13.13
C ALA A 305 19.44 -3.23 13.59
N ASP A 306 19.99 -3.78 14.68
CA ASP A 306 21.34 -3.47 15.17
C ASP A 306 22.46 -4.18 14.37
N GLY A 307 22.13 -5.10 13.46
CA GLY A 307 23.07 -5.87 12.65
C GLY A 307 23.78 -7.01 13.39
N GLU A 308 23.46 -7.26 14.67
CA GLU A 308 24.24 -8.18 15.50
C GLU A 308 23.77 -9.63 15.38
N THR A 309 22.49 -9.88 15.13
CA THR A 309 21.90 -11.23 15.13
C THR A 309 21.31 -11.56 13.75
N ARG A 310 21.43 -12.80 13.30
CA ARG A 310 20.70 -13.25 12.11
C ARG A 310 19.21 -13.22 12.37
N ALA A 311 18.44 -12.72 11.40
CA ALA A 311 16.98 -12.58 11.52
C ALA A 311 16.27 -13.91 11.86
N GLN A 312 16.73 -15.02 11.26
CA GLN A 312 16.21 -16.35 11.53
C GLN A 312 16.39 -16.78 13.01
N ASP A 313 17.55 -16.44 13.62
CA ASP A 313 17.83 -16.77 15.02
C ASP A 313 16.97 -15.91 15.95
N ALA A 314 16.82 -14.62 15.66
CA ALA A 314 15.93 -13.70 16.39
C ALA A 314 14.47 -14.16 16.32
N TYR A 315 14.00 -14.53 15.14
CA TYR A 315 12.64 -15.08 14.93
C TYR A 315 12.42 -16.38 15.74
N GLN A 316 13.38 -17.30 15.73
CA GLN A 316 13.27 -18.54 16.51
C GLN A 316 13.24 -18.26 18.01
N ALA A 317 13.96 -17.28 18.50
CA ALA A 317 13.97 -16.90 19.92
C ALA A 317 12.67 -16.20 20.36
N SER A 318 11.90 -15.63 19.42
CA SER A 318 10.62 -14.94 19.70
C SER A 318 9.40 -15.87 19.72
N ARG A 319 9.54 -17.11 19.29
CA ARG A 319 8.47 -18.15 19.24
C ARG A 319 8.32 -18.87 20.56
#